data_f223d2dae3450432c52839690ffc6b4e
#
_entry.id   f223d2dae3450432c52839690ffc6b4e
#
_cell.length_a   1.000
_cell.length_b   1.000
_cell.length_c   1.000
_cell.angle_alpha   90.00
_cell.angle_beta   90.00
_cell.angle_gamma   90.00
#
_symmetry.space_group_name_H-M   'P 1'
#
loop_
_entity.id
_entity.type
_entity.pdbx_description
1 polymer ?
#
loop_
_entity_poly.entity_id
_entity_poly.type
_entity_poly.pdbx_seq_one_letter_code
_entity_poly.pdbx_strand_id
1 'polypeptide(L)'
;VLKKFGLVAMMVGLLVVMTGCFDVDQPINENSEGFWDSYLVYPLSWVIIYFADLFNDDFGLSIVVVTILLRLLILPLMIKQTKSAKAMQAIQPEMAKLREKYSAKDQKTQQKLQQEMMAMFQEKGVNPLAGCLPLLIQMPILLAFYHAIMRTEEIGGHHFLWFALDAPDPYYILPVVAGITTFIQQKMMMVPDNPQMKILLYMMPIMICAFAIFFPTALTLYWVVGNIFMIVQTYFITGPNAGKSKVAEASSGGKKK
;
A
#
# COMPACT_ATOMS: atom_id res chain seq x y z
N VAL A 1 15.20 -18.60 18.28
CA VAL A 1 13.98 -19.43 18.17
C VAL A 1 12.76 -18.54 17.96
N LEU A 2 12.52 -17.49 18.77
CA LEU A 2 11.36 -16.59 18.66
C LEU A 2 11.24 -15.88 17.29
N LYS A 3 12.36 -15.43 16.69
CA LYS A 3 12.36 -14.78 15.37
C LYS A 3 11.99 -15.72 14.23
N LYS A 4 12.37 -17.01 14.32
CA LYS A 4 11.99 -18.04 13.35
C LYS A 4 10.50 -18.40 13.49
N PHE A 5 10.00 -18.47 14.72
CA PHE A 5 8.57 -18.73 14.98
C PHE A 5 7.67 -17.58 14.45
N GLY A 6 8.09 -16.32 14.63
CA GLY A 6 7.40 -15.18 14.05
C GLY A 6 7.37 -15.17 12.52
N LEU A 7 8.46 -15.60 11.86
CA LEU A 7 8.50 -15.70 10.40
C LEU A 7 7.59 -16.83 9.89
N VAL A 8 7.58 -17.98 10.57
CA VAL A 8 6.70 -19.11 10.22
C VAL A 8 5.23 -18.74 10.45
N ALA A 9 4.90 -18.09 11.58
CA ALA A 9 3.55 -17.61 11.85
C ALA A 9 3.09 -16.58 10.82
N MET A 10 3.99 -15.68 10.38
CA MET A 10 3.70 -14.71 9.32
C MET A 10 3.50 -15.39 7.95
N MET A 11 4.30 -16.41 7.61
CA MET A 11 4.11 -17.20 6.39
C MET A 11 2.81 -18.01 6.41
N VAL A 12 2.49 -18.64 7.53
CA VAL A 12 1.24 -19.39 7.71
C VAL A 12 0.05 -18.42 7.64
N GLY A 13 0.12 -17.26 8.28
CA GLY A 13 -0.90 -16.22 8.17
C GLY A 13 -1.10 -15.74 6.72
N LEU A 14 0.00 -15.57 5.97
CA LEU A 14 -0.06 -15.21 4.55
C LEU A 14 -0.70 -16.33 3.70
N LEU A 15 -0.38 -17.60 3.99
CA LEU A 15 -0.98 -18.76 3.30
C LEU A 15 -2.47 -18.89 3.60
N VAL A 16 -2.90 -18.66 4.85
CA VAL A 16 -4.33 -18.66 5.24
C VAL A 16 -5.09 -17.54 4.55
N VAL A 17 -4.47 -16.36 4.40
CA VAL A 17 -5.04 -15.25 3.63
C VAL A 17 -5.15 -15.61 2.15
N MET A 18 -4.17 -16.32 1.60
CA MET A 18 -4.17 -16.74 0.19
C MET A 18 -5.21 -17.84 -0.11
N THR A 19 -5.55 -18.72 0.83
CA THR A 19 -6.58 -19.76 0.61
C THR A 19 -8.00 -19.18 0.54
N GLY A 20 -8.29 -18.03 1.17
CA GLY A 20 -9.55 -17.32 1.04
C GLY A 20 -9.72 -16.55 -0.28
N CYS A 21 -8.68 -16.47 -1.13
CA CYS A 21 -8.71 -15.67 -2.36
C CYS A 21 -9.42 -16.32 -3.55
N PHE A 22 -9.89 -17.57 -3.43
CA PHE A 22 -10.38 -18.33 -4.59
C PHE A 22 -11.89 -18.54 -4.63
N ASP A 23 -12.61 -18.26 -3.53
CA ASP A 23 -14.07 -18.45 -3.49
C ASP A 23 -14.79 -17.10 -3.51
N VAL A 24 -15.01 -16.58 -4.72
CA VAL A 24 -15.79 -15.35 -4.96
C VAL A 24 -17.20 -15.64 -5.47
N ASP A 25 -17.54 -16.92 -5.64
CA ASP A 25 -18.80 -17.33 -6.27
C ASP A 25 -19.97 -17.39 -5.27
N GLN A 26 -19.69 -17.29 -3.97
CA GLN A 26 -20.71 -17.32 -2.92
C GLN A 26 -21.02 -15.90 -2.43
N PRO A 27 -22.30 -15.51 -2.40
CA PRO A 27 -22.71 -14.22 -1.80
C PRO A 27 -22.22 -14.06 -0.38
N ILE A 28 -21.85 -12.84 -0.01
CA ILE A 28 -21.47 -12.53 1.37
C ILE A 28 -22.69 -12.08 2.17
N ASN A 29 -22.92 -12.71 3.31
CA ASN A 29 -24.06 -12.42 4.18
C ASN A 29 -23.71 -12.71 5.66
N GLU A 30 -24.66 -12.47 6.57
CA GLU A 30 -24.48 -12.65 8.01
C GLU A 30 -24.19 -14.10 8.44
N ASN A 31 -24.54 -15.09 7.60
CA ASN A 31 -24.29 -16.51 7.85
C ASN A 31 -22.97 -16.99 7.23
N SER A 32 -22.21 -16.12 6.60
CA SER A 32 -20.92 -16.48 6.02
C SER A 32 -19.93 -16.89 7.10
N GLU A 33 -19.39 -18.10 6.98
CA GLU A 33 -18.51 -18.71 7.98
C GLU A 33 -17.04 -18.45 7.67
N GLY A 34 -16.21 -18.49 8.71
CA GLY A 34 -14.76 -18.31 8.61
C GLY A 34 -14.29 -16.92 9.06
N PHE A 35 -13.07 -16.88 9.60
CA PHE A 35 -12.50 -15.64 10.14
C PHE A 35 -12.45 -14.51 9.12
N TRP A 36 -12.06 -14.82 7.89
CA TRP A 36 -11.93 -13.83 6.83
C TRP A 36 -13.29 -13.20 6.46
N ASP A 37 -14.27 -14.03 6.21
CA ASP A 37 -15.61 -13.58 5.79
C ASP A 37 -16.34 -12.86 6.91
N SER A 38 -16.37 -13.44 8.11
CA SER A 38 -17.15 -12.90 9.23
C SER A 38 -16.56 -11.61 9.80
N TYR A 39 -15.21 -11.43 9.79
CA TYR A 39 -14.57 -10.29 10.47
C TYR A 39 -14.02 -9.22 9.52
N LEU A 40 -13.86 -9.52 8.24
CA LEU A 40 -13.29 -8.56 7.28
C LEU A 40 -14.23 -8.28 6.11
N VAL A 41 -14.70 -9.31 5.40
CA VAL A 41 -15.47 -9.13 4.17
C VAL A 41 -16.91 -8.68 4.49
N TYR A 42 -17.63 -9.41 5.35
CA TYR A 42 -19.02 -9.09 5.70
C TYR A 42 -19.17 -7.71 6.35
N PRO A 43 -18.39 -7.32 7.36
CA PRO A 43 -18.49 -5.98 7.91
C PRO A 43 -18.21 -4.88 6.88
N LEU A 44 -17.29 -5.13 5.95
CA LEU A 44 -16.99 -4.18 4.88
C LEU A 44 -18.16 -4.07 3.89
N SER A 45 -18.73 -5.19 3.45
CA SER A 45 -19.92 -5.25 2.62
C SER A 45 -21.09 -4.51 3.30
N TRP A 46 -21.34 -4.81 4.56
CA TRP A 46 -22.39 -4.16 5.34
C TRP A 46 -22.23 -2.63 5.42
N VAL A 47 -21.00 -2.16 5.65
CA VAL A 47 -20.71 -0.71 5.69
C VAL A 47 -20.92 -0.07 4.31
N ILE A 48 -20.53 -0.75 3.22
CA ILE A 48 -20.78 -0.27 1.86
C ILE A 48 -22.29 -0.14 1.60
N ILE A 49 -23.07 -1.15 1.91
CA ILE A 49 -24.53 -1.12 1.75
C ILE A 49 -25.14 0.01 2.59
N TYR A 50 -24.77 0.12 3.87
CA TYR A 50 -25.26 1.16 4.77
C TYR A 50 -25.05 2.59 4.21
N PHE A 51 -23.87 2.88 3.66
CA PHE A 51 -23.63 4.18 3.05
C PHE A 51 -24.31 4.33 1.68
N ALA A 52 -24.49 3.25 0.92
CA ALA A 52 -25.24 3.30 -0.32
C ALA A 52 -26.70 3.68 -0.05
N ASP A 53 -27.34 3.04 0.91
CA ASP A 53 -28.72 3.36 1.36
C ASP A 53 -28.83 4.84 1.80
N LEU A 54 -27.82 5.35 2.51
CA LEU A 54 -27.79 6.74 2.94
C LEU A 54 -27.68 7.73 1.76
N PHE A 55 -27.10 7.29 0.65
CA PHE A 55 -26.89 8.09 -0.56
C PHE A 55 -27.84 7.74 -1.72
N ASN A 56 -29.05 7.22 -1.41
CA ASN A 56 -30.07 6.84 -2.39
C ASN A 56 -29.55 5.79 -3.40
N ASP A 57 -28.99 4.70 -2.90
CA ASP A 57 -28.41 3.58 -3.65
C ASP A 57 -27.19 3.94 -4.51
N ASP A 58 -26.48 5.04 -4.19
CA ASP A 58 -25.23 5.38 -4.85
C ASP A 58 -24.05 4.56 -4.24
N PHE A 59 -23.84 3.36 -4.76
CA PHE A 59 -22.73 2.49 -4.37
C PHE A 59 -21.36 3.06 -4.72
N GLY A 60 -21.25 3.87 -5.78
CA GLY A 60 -19.98 4.52 -6.14
C GLY A 60 -19.55 5.53 -5.10
N LEU A 61 -20.48 6.40 -4.68
CA LEU A 61 -20.22 7.35 -3.60
C LEU A 61 -19.95 6.64 -2.27
N SER A 62 -20.68 5.57 -1.99
CA SER A 62 -20.45 4.71 -0.82
C SER A 62 -19.01 4.17 -0.80
N ILE A 63 -18.51 3.60 -1.91
CA ILE A 63 -17.13 3.10 -2.03
C ILE A 63 -16.12 4.21 -1.77
N VAL A 64 -16.34 5.41 -2.29
CA VAL A 64 -15.47 6.59 -2.03
C VAL A 64 -15.42 6.90 -0.53
N VAL A 65 -16.59 7.02 0.12
CA VAL A 65 -16.69 7.37 1.55
C VAL A 65 -16.08 6.27 2.42
N VAL A 66 -16.40 5.01 2.18
CA VAL A 66 -15.84 3.87 2.92
C VAL A 66 -14.34 3.78 2.75
N THR A 67 -13.81 4.03 1.55
CA THR A 67 -12.36 4.10 1.31
C THR A 67 -11.71 5.18 2.17
N ILE A 68 -12.29 6.38 2.23
CA ILE A 68 -11.77 7.48 3.04
C ILE A 68 -11.83 7.13 4.54
N LEU A 69 -12.92 6.55 5.01
CA LEU A 69 -13.07 6.15 6.41
C LEU A 69 -12.04 5.09 6.82
N LEU A 70 -11.82 4.08 5.98
CA LEU A 70 -10.77 3.08 6.20
C LEU A 70 -9.38 3.72 6.24
N ARG A 71 -9.09 4.67 5.33
CA ARG A 71 -7.82 5.40 5.32
C ARG A 71 -7.63 6.24 6.58
N LEU A 72 -8.68 6.86 7.09
CA LEU A 72 -8.66 7.62 8.35
C LEU A 72 -8.43 6.69 9.55
N LEU A 73 -9.07 5.51 9.57
CA LEU A 73 -8.89 4.52 10.64
C LEU A 73 -7.43 4.05 10.73
N ILE A 74 -6.79 3.77 9.59
CA ILE A 74 -5.39 3.31 9.54
C ILE A 74 -4.38 4.46 9.47
N LEU A 75 -4.83 5.73 9.45
CA LEU A 75 -3.98 6.92 9.31
C LEU A 75 -2.81 6.96 10.31
N PRO A 76 -2.98 6.69 11.63
CA PRO A 76 -1.85 6.74 12.58
C PRO A 76 -0.76 5.73 12.22
N LEU A 77 -1.13 4.56 11.71
CA LEU A 77 -0.19 3.56 11.24
C LEU A 77 0.52 4.01 9.96
N MET A 78 -0.22 4.59 9.01
CA MET A 78 0.33 5.12 7.75
C MET A 78 1.28 6.29 7.97
N ILE A 79 1.02 7.15 8.95
CA ILE A 79 1.95 8.22 9.35
C ILE A 79 3.29 7.63 9.82
N LYS A 80 3.26 6.59 10.65
CA LYS A 80 4.48 5.90 11.09
C LYS A 80 5.24 5.28 9.92
N GLN A 81 4.53 4.65 8.99
CA GLN A 81 5.12 4.07 7.78
C GLN A 81 5.79 5.15 6.91
N THR A 82 5.09 6.25 6.63
CA THR A 82 5.61 7.36 5.83
C THR A 82 6.88 7.95 6.46
N LYS A 83 6.92 8.12 7.78
CA LYS A 83 8.11 8.57 8.51
C LYS A 83 9.27 7.58 8.39
N SER A 84 9.00 6.28 8.52
CA SER A 84 10.01 5.23 8.37
C SER A 84 10.54 5.12 6.95
N ALA A 85 9.68 5.25 5.93
CA ALA A 85 10.09 5.29 4.53
C ALA A 85 11.01 6.49 4.25
N LYS A 86 10.73 7.66 4.83
CA LYS A 86 11.62 8.84 4.73
C LYS A 86 12.95 8.65 5.43
N ALA A 87 12.98 8.04 6.61
CA ALA A 87 14.22 7.70 7.28
C ALA A 87 15.09 6.76 6.40
N MET A 88 14.46 5.78 5.74
CA MET A 88 15.13 4.92 4.76
C MET A 88 15.64 5.71 3.54
N GLN A 89 14.89 6.69 3.05
CA GLN A 89 15.34 7.58 1.97
C GLN A 89 16.59 8.39 2.36
N ALA A 90 16.65 8.89 3.59
CA ALA A 90 17.76 9.71 4.06
C ALA A 90 19.11 8.98 4.06
N ILE A 91 19.12 7.65 4.22
CA ILE A 91 20.34 6.82 4.22
C ILE A 91 20.69 6.24 2.85
N GLN A 92 19.87 6.46 1.82
CA GLN A 92 20.13 5.96 0.46
C GLN A 92 21.49 6.34 -0.10
N PRO A 93 21.99 7.59 0.03
CA PRO A 93 23.33 7.96 -0.47
C PRO A 93 24.45 7.19 0.24
N GLU A 94 24.30 6.88 1.55
CA GLU A 94 25.27 6.05 2.27
C GLU A 94 25.22 4.59 1.79
N MET A 95 24.00 4.07 1.55
CA MET A 95 23.81 2.73 0.95
C MET A 95 24.44 2.63 -0.44
N ALA A 96 24.32 3.67 -1.26
CA ALA A 96 24.93 3.71 -2.60
C ALA A 96 26.46 3.63 -2.51
N LYS A 97 27.07 4.39 -1.61
CA LYS A 97 28.53 4.33 -1.36
C LYS A 97 29.00 2.96 -0.88
N LEU A 98 28.22 2.29 0.00
CA LEU A 98 28.54 0.93 0.44
C LEU A 98 28.47 -0.07 -0.71
N ARG A 99 27.48 0.03 -1.59
CA ARG A 99 27.36 -0.82 -2.78
C ARG A 99 28.51 -0.62 -3.76
N GLU A 100 28.94 0.62 -3.95
CA GLU A 100 30.08 0.96 -4.78
C GLU A 100 31.38 0.39 -4.18
N LYS A 101 31.61 0.57 -2.88
CA LYS A 101 32.78 0.05 -2.16
C LYS A 101 32.88 -1.48 -2.24
N TYR A 102 31.74 -2.18 -2.21
CA TYR A 102 31.66 -3.64 -2.24
C TYR A 102 31.02 -4.13 -3.56
N SER A 103 31.50 -3.61 -4.70
CA SER A 103 30.91 -3.88 -6.02
C SER A 103 31.25 -5.24 -6.61
N ALA A 104 32.31 -5.94 -6.10
CA ALA A 104 32.67 -7.26 -6.56
C ALA A 104 31.56 -8.30 -6.32
N LYS A 105 31.37 -9.18 -7.30
CA LYS A 105 30.28 -10.18 -7.29
C LYS A 105 30.65 -11.48 -6.56
N ASP A 106 31.82 -11.56 -5.96
CA ASP A 106 32.24 -12.74 -5.20
C ASP A 106 31.45 -12.85 -3.88
N GLN A 107 31.24 -14.07 -3.43
CA GLN A 107 30.38 -14.38 -2.28
C GLN A 107 30.87 -13.70 -0.98
N LYS A 108 32.19 -13.57 -0.78
CA LYS A 108 32.76 -12.94 0.41
C LYS A 108 32.46 -11.46 0.46
N THR A 109 32.61 -10.76 -0.68
CA THR A 109 32.32 -9.33 -0.80
C THR A 109 30.82 -9.05 -0.63
N GLN A 110 29.95 -9.88 -1.19
CA GLN A 110 28.50 -9.76 -0.98
C GLN A 110 28.08 -9.99 0.47
N GLN A 111 28.69 -10.94 1.18
CA GLN A 111 28.46 -11.13 2.61
C GLN A 111 28.90 -9.93 3.44
N LYS A 112 30.08 -9.34 3.12
CA LYS A 112 30.54 -8.11 3.78
C LYS A 112 29.59 -6.94 3.53
N LEU A 113 29.12 -6.77 2.29
CA LEU A 113 28.13 -5.73 1.96
C LEU A 113 26.88 -5.87 2.82
N GLN A 114 26.32 -7.07 2.94
CA GLN A 114 25.14 -7.33 3.78
C GLN A 114 25.41 -7.01 5.26
N GLN A 115 26.57 -7.38 5.80
CA GLN A 115 26.93 -7.10 7.19
C GLN A 115 27.06 -5.58 7.44
N GLU A 116 27.78 -4.88 6.58
CA GLU A 116 27.94 -3.41 6.69
C GLU A 116 26.61 -2.66 6.52
N MET A 117 25.77 -3.09 5.59
CA MET A 117 24.43 -2.53 5.44
C MET A 117 23.57 -2.75 6.71
N MET A 118 23.63 -3.94 7.30
CA MET A 118 22.87 -4.24 8.52
C MET A 118 23.38 -3.44 9.71
N ALA A 119 24.72 -3.29 9.83
CA ALA A 119 25.34 -2.45 10.86
C ALA A 119 24.92 -0.98 10.70
N MET A 120 24.92 -0.46 9.48
CA MET A 120 24.47 0.91 9.17
C MET A 120 22.99 1.11 9.55
N PHE A 121 22.09 0.15 9.25
CA PHE A 121 20.68 0.22 9.64
C PHE A 121 20.53 0.28 11.16
N GLN A 122 21.33 -0.51 11.91
CA GLN A 122 21.31 -0.51 13.36
C GLN A 122 21.85 0.82 13.93
N GLU A 123 22.95 1.32 13.40
CA GLU A 123 23.55 2.59 13.82
C GLU A 123 22.60 3.77 13.59
N LYS A 124 21.94 3.82 12.43
CA LYS A 124 20.98 4.88 12.09
C LYS A 124 19.58 4.68 12.71
N GLY A 125 19.34 3.56 13.38
CA GLY A 125 18.03 3.24 13.96
C GLY A 125 16.91 3.06 12.91
N VAL A 126 17.27 2.68 11.67
CA VAL A 126 16.33 2.53 10.56
C VAL A 126 16.00 1.06 10.36
N ASN A 127 14.71 0.73 10.28
CA ASN A 127 14.25 -0.63 10.03
C ASN A 127 14.14 -0.90 8.52
N PRO A 128 14.93 -1.82 7.94
CA PRO A 128 14.86 -2.14 6.52
C PRO A 128 13.51 -2.72 6.08
N LEU A 129 12.75 -3.36 6.98
CA LEU A 129 11.43 -3.90 6.70
C LEU A 129 10.34 -2.81 6.60
N ALA A 130 10.62 -1.59 7.01
CA ALA A 130 9.67 -0.50 6.93
C ALA A 130 9.27 -0.14 5.48
N GLY A 131 10.12 -0.46 4.50
CA GLY A 131 9.84 -0.24 3.08
C GLY A 131 8.79 -1.17 2.48
N CYS A 132 8.64 -2.40 2.99
CA CYS A 132 7.66 -3.37 2.52
C CYS A 132 6.38 -3.42 3.38
N LEU A 133 6.38 -2.77 4.55
CA LEU A 133 5.24 -2.75 5.47
C LEU A 133 3.95 -2.20 4.84
N PRO A 134 3.98 -1.14 3.99
CA PRO A 134 2.78 -0.68 3.28
C PRO A 134 2.11 -1.77 2.46
N LEU A 135 2.89 -2.60 1.76
CA LEU A 135 2.36 -3.70 0.95
C LEU A 135 1.70 -4.78 1.82
N LEU A 136 2.32 -5.13 2.95
CA LEU A 136 1.79 -6.13 3.87
C LEU A 136 0.45 -5.71 4.49
N ILE A 137 0.24 -4.42 4.73
CA ILE A 137 -1.04 -3.90 5.25
C ILE A 137 -2.04 -3.74 4.12
N GLN A 138 -1.60 -3.30 2.94
CA GLN A 138 -2.45 -3.06 1.79
C GLN A 138 -3.09 -4.34 1.25
N MET A 139 -2.34 -5.46 1.21
CA MET A 139 -2.83 -6.70 0.61
C MET A 139 -4.10 -7.27 1.29
N PRO A 140 -4.17 -7.43 2.62
CA PRO A 140 -5.40 -7.87 3.27
C PRO A 140 -6.58 -6.92 3.02
N ILE A 141 -6.34 -5.60 3.05
CA ILE A 141 -7.39 -4.60 2.81
C ILE A 141 -7.91 -4.69 1.37
N LEU A 142 -6.98 -4.80 0.40
CA LEU A 142 -7.32 -4.92 -1.01
C LEU A 142 -8.15 -6.18 -1.28
N LEU A 143 -7.75 -7.31 -0.71
CA LEU A 143 -8.46 -8.59 -0.86
C LEU A 143 -9.84 -8.54 -0.20
N ALA A 144 -9.96 -7.98 1.00
CA ALA A 144 -11.25 -7.82 1.67
C ALA A 144 -12.19 -6.93 0.85
N PHE A 145 -11.66 -5.84 0.29
CA PHE A 145 -12.42 -4.95 -0.59
C PHE A 145 -12.85 -5.64 -1.89
N TYR A 146 -11.94 -6.39 -2.51
CA TYR A 146 -12.24 -7.18 -3.70
C TYR A 146 -13.36 -8.20 -3.44
N HIS A 147 -13.24 -8.98 -2.35
CA HIS A 147 -14.28 -9.95 -1.97
C HIS A 147 -15.60 -9.27 -1.62
N ALA A 148 -15.57 -8.15 -0.91
CA ALA A 148 -16.78 -7.40 -0.60
C ALA A 148 -17.49 -6.93 -1.86
N ILE A 149 -16.75 -6.35 -2.83
CA ILE A 149 -17.31 -5.88 -4.09
C ILE A 149 -17.88 -7.03 -4.93
N MET A 150 -17.13 -8.13 -5.06
CA MET A 150 -17.53 -9.24 -5.94
C MET A 150 -18.67 -10.08 -5.39
N ARG A 151 -18.82 -10.12 -4.06
CA ARG A 151 -19.77 -11.01 -3.35
C ARG A 151 -20.98 -10.27 -2.73
N THR A 152 -21.03 -8.94 -2.87
CA THR A 152 -22.19 -8.12 -2.46
C THR A 152 -23.11 -8.00 -3.66
N GLU A 153 -24.21 -8.76 -3.66
CA GLU A 153 -25.17 -8.83 -4.78
C GLU A 153 -25.75 -7.46 -5.11
N GLU A 154 -25.95 -6.62 -4.11
CA GLU A 154 -26.53 -5.28 -4.22
C GLU A 154 -25.65 -4.31 -5.03
N ILE A 155 -24.37 -4.57 -5.19
CA ILE A 155 -23.47 -3.73 -6.03
C ILE A 155 -23.70 -4.02 -7.52
N GLY A 156 -24.16 -5.23 -7.85
CA GLY A 156 -24.37 -5.67 -9.23
C GLY A 156 -25.33 -4.76 -9.99
N GLY A 157 -24.95 -4.38 -11.22
CA GLY A 157 -25.77 -3.55 -12.10
C GLY A 157 -25.82 -2.07 -11.75
N HIS A 158 -25.20 -1.61 -10.64
CA HIS A 158 -25.12 -0.19 -10.32
C HIS A 158 -24.03 0.52 -11.11
N HIS A 159 -24.31 1.77 -11.49
CA HIS A 159 -23.40 2.63 -12.23
C HIS A 159 -22.94 3.81 -11.37
N PHE A 160 -21.72 4.26 -11.62
CA PHE A 160 -21.18 5.49 -11.05
C PHE A 160 -20.45 6.27 -12.12
N LEU A 161 -20.80 7.55 -12.29
CA LEU A 161 -20.31 8.39 -13.39
C LEU A 161 -20.62 7.77 -14.76
N TRP A 162 -19.63 7.20 -15.45
CA TRP A 162 -19.78 6.60 -16.81
C TRP A 162 -19.59 5.07 -16.82
N PHE A 163 -19.36 4.44 -15.68
CA PHE A 163 -19.01 3.03 -15.62
C PHE A 163 -19.93 2.21 -14.71
N ALA A 164 -20.08 0.93 -15.02
CA ALA A 164 -20.71 -0.04 -14.15
C ALA A 164 -19.69 -0.48 -13.08
N LEU A 165 -20.12 -0.63 -11.83
CA LEU A 165 -19.23 -0.93 -10.70
C LEU A 165 -18.68 -2.36 -10.72
N ASP A 166 -19.45 -3.29 -11.24
CA ASP A 166 -19.18 -4.72 -11.34
C ASP A 166 -18.41 -5.14 -12.61
N ALA A 167 -18.22 -4.20 -13.56
CA ALA A 167 -17.55 -4.45 -14.83
C ALA A 167 -16.30 -3.58 -15.03
N PRO A 168 -15.38 -3.94 -15.95
CA PRO A 168 -14.27 -3.09 -16.34
C PRO A 168 -14.73 -1.77 -16.97
N ASP A 169 -13.90 -0.73 -16.85
CA ASP A 169 -14.18 0.60 -17.44
C ASP A 169 -14.19 0.54 -18.98
N PRO A 170 -15.33 0.84 -19.63
CA PRO A 170 -15.45 0.77 -21.09
C PRO A 170 -14.58 1.77 -21.83
N TYR A 171 -14.16 2.85 -21.20
CA TYR A 171 -13.32 3.90 -21.80
C TYR A 171 -11.87 3.88 -21.35
N TYR A 172 -11.49 2.96 -20.45
CA TYR A 172 -10.14 2.85 -19.88
C TYR A 172 -9.64 4.12 -19.18
N ILE A 173 -10.52 5.07 -18.86
CA ILE A 173 -10.16 6.33 -18.19
C ILE A 173 -9.71 6.04 -16.75
N LEU A 174 -10.46 5.23 -16.02
CA LEU A 174 -10.17 4.93 -14.62
C LEU A 174 -8.87 4.14 -14.45
N PRO A 175 -8.54 3.12 -15.26
CA PRO A 175 -7.22 2.47 -15.29
C PRO A 175 -6.05 3.44 -15.50
N VAL A 176 -6.18 4.39 -16.45
CA VAL A 176 -5.14 5.39 -16.69
C VAL A 176 -4.98 6.31 -15.49
N VAL A 177 -6.08 6.77 -14.90
CA VAL A 177 -6.07 7.59 -13.67
C VAL A 177 -5.44 6.82 -12.50
N ALA A 178 -5.73 5.53 -12.37
CA ALA A 178 -5.08 4.66 -11.36
C ALA A 178 -3.56 4.58 -11.55
N GLY A 179 -3.10 4.41 -12.78
CA GLY A 179 -1.67 4.43 -13.12
C GLY A 179 -1.01 5.78 -12.79
N ILE A 180 -1.63 6.89 -13.21
CA ILE A 180 -1.11 8.24 -12.96
C ILE A 180 -1.05 8.55 -11.45
N THR A 181 -2.12 8.28 -10.72
CA THR A 181 -2.16 8.53 -9.27
C THR A 181 -1.17 7.65 -8.52
N THR A 182 -0.97 6.40 -8.95
CA THR A 182 0.06 5.50 -8.42
C THR A 182 1.47 6.06 -8.68
N PHE A 183 1.74 6.56 -9.88
CA PHE A 183 3.02 7.17 -10.22
C PHE A 183 3.32 8.41 -9.35
N ILE A 184 2.35 9.31 -9.21
CA ILE A 184 2.50 10.52 -8.39
C ILE A 184 2.76 10.13 -6.92
N GLN A 185 1.96 9.22 -6.38
CA GLN A 185 2.10 8.74 -5.01
C GLN A 185 3.48 8.12 -4.76
N GLN A 186 3.95 7.26 -5.65
CA GLN A 186 5.28 6.64 -5.54
C GLN A 186 6.41 7.65 -5.68
N LYS A 187 6.31 8.59 -6.62
CA LYS A 187 7.31 9.64 -6.81
C LYS A 187 7.49 10.51 -5.56
N MET A 188 6.42 10.73 -4.79
CA MET A 188 6.49 11.44 -3.51
C MET A 188 7.17 10.62 -2.40
N MET A 189 7.15 9.30 -2.52
CA MET A 189 7.66 8.36 -1.51
C MET A 189 9.05 7.83 -1.81
N MET A 190 9.53 7.91 -3.06
CA MET A 190 10.79 7.30 -3.50
C MET A 190 11.87 8.35 -3.80
N VAL A 191 13.15 7.97 -3.55
CA VAL A 191 14.33 8.73 -3.97
C VAL A 191 14.81 8.21 -5.33
N PRO A 192 15.01 9.10 -6.33
CA PRO A 192 15.29 8.71 -7.71
C PRO A 192 16.67 8.10 -7.96
N ASP A 193 17.62 8.15 -7.02
CA ASP A 193 19.04 7.88 -7.28
C ASP A 193 19.43 6.39 -7.30
N ASN A 194 18.50 5.49 -6.92
CA ASN A 194 18.76 4.06 -6.98
C ASN A 194 18.16 3.45 -8.27
N PRO A 195 18.96 2.82 -9.16
CA PRO A 195 18.46 2.21 -10.40
C PRO A 195 17.35 1.17 -10.20
N GLN A 196 17.42 0.37 -9.13
CA GLN A 196 16.38 -0.61 -8.81
C GLN A 196 15.06 0.05 -8.42
N MET A 197 15.12 1.17 -7.68
CA MET A 197 13.94 1.95 -7.30
C MET A 197 13.34 2.67 -8.51
N LYS A 198 14.14 3.08 -9.49
CA LYS A 198 13.65 3.66 -10.75
C LYS A 198 12.82 2.65 -11.55
N ILE A 199 13.26 1.41 -11.64
CA ILE A 199 12.50 0.35 -12.31
C ILE A 199 11.14 0.20 -11.63
N LEU A 200 11.10 0.11 -10.31
CA LEU A 200 9.85 -0.02 -9.55
C LEU A 200 8.93 1.19 -9.73
N LEU A 201 9.50 2.40 -9.78
CA LEU A 201 8.76 3.65 -9.97
C LEU A 201 7.98 3.67 -11.30
N TYR A 202 8.51 3.09 -12.35
CA TYR A 202 7.85 3.08 -13.67
C TYR A 202 7.04 1.80 -13.92
N MET A 203 7.54 0.64 -13.49
CA MET A 203 6.89 -0.63 -13.73
C MET A 203 5.58 -0.77 -12.95
N MET A 204 5.54 -0.33 -11.70
CA MET A 204 4.36 -0.53 -10.85
C MET A 204 3.13 0.26 -11.31
N PRO A 205 3.22 1.56 -11.71
CA PRO A 205 2.08 2.27 -12.29
C PRO A 205 1.57 1.64 -13.58
N ILE A 206 2.47 1.15 -14.45
CA ILE A 206 2.10 0.44 -15.68
C ILE A 206 1.38 -0.86 -15.34
N MET A 207 1.88 -1.62 -14.38
CA MET A 207 1.27 -2.86 -13.92
C MET A 207 -0.13 -2.61 -13.32
N ILE A 208 -0.29 -1.58 -12.49
CA ILE A 208 -1.59 -1.21 -11.92
C ILE A 208 -2.57 -0.80 -13.01
N CYS A 209 -2.14 0.01 -13.98
CA CYS A 209 -2.95 0.38 -15.14
C CYS A 209 -3.39 -0.88 -15.92
N ALA A 210 -2.47 -1.79 -16.20
CA ALA A 210 -2.75 -3.03 -16.92
C ALA A 210 -3.74 -3.94 -16.15
N PHE A 211 -3.56 -4.11 -14.85
CA PHE A 211 -4.50 -4.88 -14.04
C PHE A 211 -5.89 -4.23 -13.97
N ALA A 212 -5.95 -2.90 -13.81
CA ALA A 212 -7.20 -2.17 -13.72
C ALA A 212 -8.08 -2.27 -15.00
N ILE A 213 -7.49 -2.64 -16.14
CA ILE A 213 -8.22 -2.91 -17.39
C ILE A 213 -9.12 -4.15 -17.27
N PHE A 214 -8.71 -5.12 -16.45
CA PHE A 214 -9.41 -6.41 -16.32
C PHE A 214 -10.27 -6.51 -15.05
N PHE A 215 -10.05 -5.62 -14.07
CA PHE A 215 -10.78 -5.65 -12.81
C PHE A 215 -12.04 -4.78 -12.84
N PRO A 216 -13.05 -5.10 -12.00
CA PRO A 216 -14.22 -4.25 -11.80
C PRO A 216 -13.83 -2.82 -11.44
N THR A 217 -14.57 -1.85 -11.99
CA THR A 217 -14.29 -0.42 -11.76
C THR A 217 -14.43 -0.01 -10.31
N ALA A 218 -15.27 -0.67 -9.53
CA ALA A 218 -15.38 -0.45 -8.09
C ALA A 218 -14.02 -0.64 -7.37
N LEU A 219 -13.25 -1.66 -7.74
CA LEU A 219 -11.90 -1.90 -7.19
C LEU A 219 -10.90 -0.85 -7.67
N THR A 220 -11.00 -0.46 -8.95
CA THR A 220 -10.15 0.60 -9.51
C THR A 220 -10.47 1.96 -8.87
N LEU A 221 -11.74 2.25 -8.61
CA LEU A 221 -12.18 3.44 -7.87
C LEU A 221 -11.59 3.50 -6.45
N TYR A 222 -11.71 2.38 -5.71
CA TYR A 222 -11.04 2.23 -4.41
C TYR A 222 -9.54 2.56 -4.50
N TRP A 223 -8.85 2.06 -5.52
CA TRP A 223 -7.41 2.29 -5.72
C TRP A 223 -7.10 3.77 -5.99
N VAL A 224 -7.85 4.42 -6.88
CA VAL A 224 -7.69 5.84 -7.21
C VAL A 224 -7.93 6.73 -5.99
N VAL A 225 -9.04 6.53 -5.29
CA VAL A 225 -9.39 7.30 -4.08
C VAL A 225 -8.33 7.09 -3.00
N GLY A 226 -7.90 5.84 -2.81
CA GLY A 226 -6.83 5.50 -1.87
C GLY A 226 -5.51 6.19 -2.20
N ASN A 227 -5.12 6.25 -3.48
CA ASN A 227 -3.91 6.94 -3.92
C ASN A 227 -4.02 8.45 -3.72
N ILE A 228 -5.17 9.07 -4.06
CA ILE A 228 -5.40 10.50 -3.83
C ILE A 228 -5.27 10.81 -2.34
N PHE A 229 -5.88 10.00 -1.48
CA PHE A 229 -5.75 10.18 -0.04
C PHE A 229 -4.29 10.12 0.41
N MET A 230 -3.52 9.14 -0.09
CA MET A 230 -2.10 8.98 0.23
C MET A 230 -1.24 10.14 -0.28
N ILE A 231 -1.54 10.68 -1.45
CA ILE A 231 -0.88 11.88 -2.00
C ILE A 231 -1.11 13.07 -1.07
N VAL A 232 -2.36 13.32 -0.70
CA VAL A 232 -2.75 14.41 0.21
C VAL A 232 -2.09 14.22 1.58
N GLN A 233 -2.19 13.02 2.15
CA GLN A 233 -1.54 12.68 3.43
C GLN A 233 -0.03 12.93 3.38
N THR A 234 0.64 12.44 2.33
CA THR A 234 2.09 12.58 2.18
C THR A 234 2.49 14.05 2.04
N TYR A 235 1.72 14.83 1.29
CA TYR A 235 1.96 16.26 1.16
C TYR A 235 1.91 16.99 2.51
N PHE A 236 0.91 16.73 3.35
CA PHE A 236 0.78 17.35 4.67
C PHE A 236 1.81 16.86 5.69
N ILE A 237 2.14 15.57 5.67
CA ILE A 237 3.07 14.98 6.66
C ILE A 237 4.52 15.27 6.30
N THR A 238 4.83 15.31 5.02
CA THR A 238 6.21 15.35 4.52
C THR A 238 6.50 16.53 3.61
N GLY A 239 5.61 17.52 3.54
CA GLY A 239 5.66 18.67 2.66
C GLY A 239 7.07 19.29 2.51
N PRO A 240 7.30 20.20 1.55
CA PRO A 240 8.63 20.67 1.15
C PRO A 240 9.50 21.21 2.29
N ASN A 241 8.88 21.53 3.43
CA ASN A 241 9.57 22.04 4.62
C ASN A 241 9.75 21.01 5.75
N ALA A 242 9.09 19.85 5.73
CA ALA A 242 9.18 18.86 6.81
C ALA A 242 10.53 18.11 6.85
N GLY A 243 11.25 18.03 5.71
CA GLY A 243 12.58 17.41 5.64
C GLY A 243 13.74 18.32 6.08
N LYS A 244 13.55 19.64 6.04
CA LYS A 244 14.62 20.59 6.35
C LYS A 244 14.84 20.80 7.85
N SER A 245 13.83 20.65 8.69
CA SER A 245 13.93 20.93 10.13
C SER A 245 14.67 19.85 10.93
N LYS A 246 14.56 18.57 10.55
CA LYS A 246 15.18 17.47 11.32
C LYS A 246 16.61 17.12 10.92
N VAL A 247 16.99 17.37 9.67
CA VAL A 247 18.41 17.21 9.24
C VAL A 247 19.26 18.32 9.82
N ALA A 248 18.71 19.54 9.99
CA ALA A 248 19.41 20.65 10.64
C ALA A 248 19.62 20.40 12.15
N GLU A 249 18.67 19.82 12.87
CA GLU A 249 18.82 19.50 14.31
C GLU A 249 19.79 18.34 14.57
N ALA A 250 19.80 17.31 13.72
CA ALA A 250 20.74 16.19 13.85
C ALA A 250 22.20 16.61 13.53
N SER A 251 22.40 17.60 12.65
CA SER A 251 23.74 18.11 12.33
C SER A 251 24.27 19.13 13.36
N SER A 252 23.39 19.80 14.11
CA SER A 252 23.79 20.78 15.13
C SER A 252 24.02 20.16 16.52
N GLY A 253 23.47 18.96 16.79
CA GLY A 253 23.64 18.24 18.05
C GLY A 253 25.00 17.53 18.22
N GLY A 254 25.83 17.46 17.18
CA GLY A 254 27.14 16.79 17.20
C GLY A 254 28.34 17.66 17.57
N LYS A 255 28.15 18.93 17.97
CA LYS A 255 29.23 19.85 18.39
C LYS A 255 29.01 20.41 19.79
N LYS A 256 28.91 19.55 20.78
CA LYS A 256 29.15 19.91 22.19
C LYS A 256 29.54 18.65 22.95
N LYS A 257 30.81 18.27 22.86
CA LYS A 257 31.66 17.85 24.01
C LYS A 257 33.08 17.63 23.48
#